data_e8972b8fe3a3dd077c899eb18d1dae98
#
_entry.id   e8972b8fe3a3dd077c899eb18d1dae98
#
_cell.length_a   1.000
_cell.length_b   1.000
_cell.length_c   1.000
_cell.angle_alpha   90.00
_cell.angle_beta   90.00
_cell.angle_gamma   90.00
#
_symmetry.space_group_name_H-M   'P 1'
#
loop_
_entity.id
_entity.type
_entity.pdbx_description
1 polymer ?
#
loop_
_entity_poly.entity_id
_entity_poly.type
_entity_poly.pdbx_seq_one_letter_code
_entity_poly.pdbx_strand_id
1 'polypeptide(L)'
;MTLSFETPTCDQLVELAEELAQWQQIPWAGQLHPGDLGWHSSVGAERLAGDLRVWKNGTRPVALGMLDGPGLIRFAIAPDCSADESLAHAMAGDLANPASPFPDDPVNVVEARGATALQAELRRRGWAEDEEWTPLVLELTGEPRWEQLEQSGLRIEIVGAEEAAEWTAVHWSSFKGTPYTDEAREGFVRRWSTLMTGPLADHAQSLIGYDSTGTAVAVTTVWSAGEGRPGLVEPMGVHRDHQGKGYGVAITQAGARALHQAGASAAAVVAENSNPAALATYTAAGFTAGASVSDLARP
;
A
#
# COMPACT_ATOMS: atom_id res chain seq x y z
N MET A 1 -15.72 15.98 -21.49
CA MET A 1 -14.35 15.51 -21.20
C MET A 1 -13.80 14.73 -22.37
N THR A 2 -12.52 14.92 -22.70
CA THR A 2 -11.84 14.05 -23.68
C THR A 2 -11.04 13.03 -22.87
N LEU A 3 -11.71 11.92 -22.54
CA LEU A 3 -11.07 10.84 -21.78
C LEU A 3 -10.20 10.00 -22.70
N SER A 4 -9.00 9.68 -22.24
CA SER A 4 -8.09 8.70 -22.84
C SER A 4 -7.63 7.72 -21.77
N PHE A 5 -7.20 6.54 -22.22
CA PHE A 5 -6.76 5.44 -21.38
C PHE A 5 -5.46 4.88 -21.95
N GLU A 6 -4.43 4.75 -21.11
CA GLU A 6 -3.11 4.31 -21.55
C GLU A 6 -2.38 3.48 -20.51
N THR A 7 -1.39 2.71 -20.95
CA THR A 7 -0.36 2.09 -20.11
C THR A 7 0.86 3.02 -20.15
N PRO A 8 1.38 3.46 -19.01
CA PRO A 8 2.52 4.37 -18.98
C PRO A 8 3.84 3.66 -19.33
N THR A 9 4.88 4.47 -19.56
CA THR A 9 6.26 4.01 -19.67
C THR A 9 7.01 4.15 -18.35
N CYS A 10 8.19 3.50 -18.24
CA CYS A 10 9.03 3.59 -17.05
C CYS A 10 9.40 5.03 -16.67
N ASP A 11 9.63 5.88 -17.64
CA ASP A 11 10.03 7.29 -17.42
C ASP A 11 8.93 8.13 -16.77
N GLN A 12 7.67 7.67 -16.82
CA GLN A 12 6.52 8.33 -16.23
C GLN A 12 6.23 7.91 -14.78
N LEU A 13 6.92 6.89 -14.26
CA LEU A 13 6.61 6.32 -12.93
C LEU A 13 6.73 7.33 -11.79
N VAL A 14 7.79 8.15 -11.80
CA VAL A 14 8.01 9.16 -10.76
C VAL A 14 6.92 10.23 -10.83
N GLU A 15 6.63 10.77 -12.01
CA GLU A 15 5.57 11.76 -12.22
C GLU A 15 4.20 11.24 -11.78
N LEU A 16 3.87 9.99 -12.11
CA LEU A 16 2.61 9.36 -11.69
C LEU A 16 2.54 9.11 -10.18
N ALA A 17 3.65 8.75 -9.54
CA ALA A 17 3.70 8.62 -8.09
C ALA A 17 3.54 9.98 -7.39
N GLU A 18 4.14 11.04 -7.93
CA GLU A 18 3.97 12.42 -7.44
C GLU A 18 2.53 12.91 -7.61
N GLU A 19 1.90 12.64 -8.76
CA GLU A 19 0.48 12.96 -8.99
C GLU A 19 -0.42 12.18 -8.02
N LEU A 20 -0.19 10.88 -7.87
CA LEU A 20 -0.92 10.02 -6.93
C LEU A 20 -0.75 10.50 -5.47
N ALA A 21 0.41 11.02 -5.11
CA ALA A 21 0.68 11.61 -3.81
C ALA A 21 -0.21 12.83 -3.53
N GLN A 22 -0.52 13.64 -4.55
CA GLN A 22 -1.42 14.79 -4.41
C GLN A 22 -2.87 14.37 -4.09
N TRP A 23 -3.26 13.13 -4.44
CA TRP A 23 -4.61 12.63 -4.23
C TRP A 23 -4.83 12.03 -2.84
N GLN A 24 -3.75 11.83 -2.07
CA GLN A 24 -3.85 11.20 -0.76
C GLN A 24 -4.53 12.10 0.26
N GLN A 25 -5.61 11.61 0.87
CA GLN A 25 -6.42 12.31 1.86
C GLN A 25 -6.90 11.34 2.94
N ILE A 26 -7.01 11.79 4.19
CA ILE A 26 -7.47 10.97 5.33
C ILE A 26 -8.84 10.32 5.08
N PRO A 27 -9.88 11.02 4.55
CA PRO A 27 -11.19 10.40 4.33
C PRO A 27 -11.18 9.24 3.31
N TRP A 28 -10.11 9.13 2.51
CA TRP A 28 -9.95 8.10 1.49
C TRP A 28 -8.75 7.19 1.75
N ALA A 29 -8.40 7.05 3.03
CA ALA A 29 -7.38 6.09 3.44
C ALA A 29 -7.73 4.69 2.88
N GLY A 30 -6.73 4.03 2.32
CA GLY A 30 -6.88 2.72 1.69
C GLY A 30 -7.14 2.75 0.18
N GLN A 31 -7.26 3.93 -0.48
CA GLN A 31 -7.09 3.97 -1.94
C GLN A 31 -5.63 3.68 -2.31
N LEU A 32 -5.37 3.36 -3.60
CA LEU A 32 -4.02 3.17 -4.10
C LEU A 32 -3.11 4.34 -3.68
N HIS A 33 -1.96 4.02 -3.10
CA HIS A 33 -1.01 4.97 -2.54
C HIS A 33 0.31 4.92 -3.33
N PRO A 34 1.13 5.99 -3.38
CA PRO A 34 2.48 5.91 -3.96
C PRO A 34 3.33 4.77 -3.38
N GLY A 35 3.10 4.41 -2.13
CA GLY A 35 3.76 3.29 -1.47
C GLY A 35 3.39 1.92 -2.04
N ASP A 36 2.16 1.74 -2.53
CA ASP A 36 1.77 0.51 -3.23
C ASP A 36 2.59 0.36 -4.52
N LEU A 37 2.73 1.45 -5.28
CA LEU A 37 3.60 1.47 -6.47
C LEU A 37 5.06 1.18 -6.08
N GLY A 38 5.50 1.79 -4.97
CA GLY A 38 6.83 1.56 -4.41
C GLY A 38 7.07 0.09 -4.06
N TRP A 39 6.15 -0.53 -3.34
CA TRP A 39 6.24 -1.96 -2.98
C TRP A 39 6.20 -2.86 -4.23
N HIS A 40 5.30 -2.56 -5.16
CA HIS A 40 5.18 -3.30 -6.42
C HIS A 40 6.43 -3.14 -7.31
N SER A 41 7.18 -2.04 -7.19
CA SER A 41 8.44 -1.80 -7.94
C SER A 41 9.51 -2.87 -7.70
N SER A 42 9.34 -3.72 -6.67
CA SER A 42 10.18 -4.90 -6.42
C SER A 42 10.26 -5.88 -7.61
N VAL A 43 9.31 -5.83 -8.54
CA VAL A 43 9.31 -6.63 -9.77
C VAL A 43 10.07 -5.96 -10.92
N GLY A 44 10.57 -4.73 -10.72
CA GLY A 44 11.26 -3.91 -11.71
C GLY A 44 10.37 -2.85 -12.36
N ALA A 45 10.99 -1.74 -12.77
CA ALA A 45 10.29 -0.55 -13.27
C ALA A 45 9.46 -0.82 -14.55
N GLU A 46 9.99 -1.63 -15.47
CA GLU A 46 9.27 -2.00 -16.71
C GLU A 46 8.00 -2.80 -16.41
N ARG A 47 8.08 -3.74 -15.48
CA ARG A 47 6.93 -4.53 -15.08
C ARG A 47 5.92 -3.68 -14.34
N LEU A 48 6.34 -2.83 -13.39
CA LEU A 48 5.46 -1.90 -12.70
C LEU A 48 4.72 -1.00 -13.72
N ALA A 49 5.44 -0.38 -14.66
CA ALA A 49 4.82 0.45 -15.69
C ALA A 49 3.78 -0.35 -16.52
N GLY A 50 4.12 -1.58 -16.88
CA GLY A 50 3.22 -2.51 -17.58
C GLY A 50 1.96 -2.88 -16.78
N ASP A 51 2.03 -2.88 -15.45
CA ASP A 51 0.91 -3.18 -14.56
C ASP A 51 0.04 -1.94 -14.23
N LEU A 52 0.48 -0.71 -14.60
CA LEU A 52 -0.28 0.51 -14.39
C LEU A 52 -1.24 0.82 -15.54
N ARG A 53 -2.35 1.47 -15.20
CA ARG A 53 -3.36 2.00 -16.13
C ARG A 53 -3.70 3.42 -15.73
N VAL A 54 -3.68 4.33 -16.70
CA VAL A 54 -3.88 5.76 -16.45
C VAL A 54 -5.05 6.26 -17.30
N TRP A 55 -6.06 6.83 -16.64
CA TRP A 55 -7.13 7.58 -17.30
C TRP A 55 -6.79 9.06 -17.22
N LYS A 56 -6.88 9.74 -18.35
CA LYS A 56 -6.57 11.16 -18.48
C LYS A 56 -7.76 11.94 -19.03
N ASN A 57 -7.92 13.18 -18.56
CA ASN A 57 -8.76 14.18 -19.18
C ASN A 57 -7.86 15.20 -19.90
N GLY A 58 -7.74 15.08 -21.21
CA GLY A 58 -6.68 15.75 -21.96
C GLY A 58 -5.30 15.20 -21.58
N THR A 59 -4.44 16.02 -20.98
CA THR A 59 -3.12 15.60 -20.51
C THR A 59 -3.07 15.27 -19.02
N ARG A 60 -4.12 15.65 -18.24
CA ARG A 60 -4.16 15.48 -16.80
C ARG A 60 -4.58 14.06 -16.41
N PRO A 61 -3.81 13.31 -15.61
CA PRO A 61 -4.27 12.09 -14.97
C PRO A 61 -5.47 12.36 -14.06
N VAL A 62 -6.50 11.55 -14.14
CA VAL A 62 -7.72 11.66 -13.31
C VAL A 62 -8.06 10.36 -12.59
N ALA A 63 -7.47 9.25 -13.02
CA ALA A 63 -7.52 7.98 -12.30
C ALA A 63 -6.27 7.16 -12.62
N LEU A 64 -5.80 6.40 -11.63
CA LEU A 64 -4.71 5.44 -11.74
C LEU A 64 -5.19 4.10 -11.22
N GLY A 65 -4.95 3.04 -11.99
CA GLY A 65 -5.16 1.66 -11.60
C GLY A 65 -3.86 0.88 -11.64
N MET A 66 -3.62 0.02 -10.65
CA MET A 66 -2.49 -0.91 -10.60
C MET A 66 -3.02 -2.34 -10.57
N LEU A 67 -2.58 -3.16 -11.51
CA LEU A 67 -2.80 -4.60 -11.49
C LEU A 67 -1.92 -5.21 -10.38
N ASP A 68 -2.55 -5.79 -9.36
CA ASP A 68 -1.87 -6.32 -8.17
C ASP A 68 -2.15 -7.82 -8.02
N GLY A 69 -1.65 -8.58 -8.96
CA GLY A 69 -1.86 -10.02 -9.03
C GLY A 69 -2.94 -10.46 -10.02
N PRO A 70 -3.24 -11.75 -10.09
CA PRO A 70 -4.20 -12.31 -11.04
C PRO A 70 -5.61 -11.77 -10.81
N GLY A 71 -6.12 -11.01 -11.78
CA GLY A 71 -7.51 -10.52 -11.78
C GLY A 71 -7.84 -9.38 -10.82
N LEU A 72 -6.88 -8.85 -10.05
CA LEU A 72 -7.08 -7.73 -9.13
C LEU A 72 -6.56 -6.42 -9.74
N ILE A 73 -7.35 -5.36 -9.64
CA ILE A 73 -6.91 -3.99 -9.89
C ILE A 73 -7.25 -3.09 -8.71
N ARG A 74 -6.29 -2.29 -8.27
CA ARG A 74 -6.44 -1.30 -7.20
C ARG A 74 -6.46 0.09 -7.80
N PHE A 75 -7.37 0.96 -7.32
CA PHE A 75 -7.58 2.28 -7.89
C PHE A 75 -7.31 3.42 -6.90
N ALA A 76 -6.83 4.54 -7.47
CA ALA A 76 -7.05 5.87 -6.93
C ALA A 76 -7.67 6.77 -8.00
N ILE A 77 -8.51 7.70 -7.56
CA ILE A 77 -9.15 8.70 -8.41
C ILE A 77 -8.81 10.09 -7.87
N ALA A 78 -8.53 11.04 -8.76
CA ALA A 78 -8.32 12.43 -8.40
C ALA A 78 -9.50 12.94 -7.56
N PRO A 79 -9.26 13.65 -6.45
CA PRO A 79 -10.29 14.03 -5.47
C PRO A 79 -11.51 14.73 -6.08
N ASP A 80 -11.28 15.60 -7.04
CA ASP A 80 -12.33 16.35 -7.76
C ASP A 80 -13.09 15.52 -8.80
N CYS A 81 -12.65 14.28 -9.06
CA CYS A 81 -13.26 13.35 -10.01
C CYS A 81 -13.92 12.12 -9.33
N SER A 82 -13.84 11.99 -8.02
CA SER A 82 -14.36 10.81 -7.27
C SER A 82 -15.86 10.53 -7.50
N ALA A 83 -16.64 11.57 -7.76
CA ALA A 83 -18.07 11.50 -8.04
C ALA A 83 -18.43 11.70 -9.54
N ASP A 84 -17.44 11.67 -10.45
CA ASP A 84 -17.66 11.86 -11.88
C ASP A 84 -18.24 10.58 -12.51
N GLU A 85 -19.52 10.60 -12.84
CA GLU A 85 -20.23 9.47 -13.45
C GLU A 85 -19.73 9.16 -14.87
N SER A 86 -19.27 10.18 -15.62
CA SER A 86 -18.75 9.98 -16.98
C SER A 86 -17.43 9.24 -16.96
N LEU A 87 -16.52 9.59 -16.03
CA LEU A 87 -15.28 8.89 -15.78
C LEU A 87 -15.57 7.45 -15.33
N ALA A 88 -16.44 7.28 -14.34
CA ALA A 88 -16.84 5.98 -13.81
C ALA A 88 -17.40 5.04 -14.90
N HIS A 89 -18.25 5.58 -15.78
CA HIS A 89 -18.82 4.83 -16.91
C HIS A 89 -17.74 4.37 -17.90
N ALA A 90 -16.78 5.27 -18.23
CA ALA A 90 -15.67 4.95 -19.12
C ALA A 90 -14.77 3.86 -18.50
N MET A 91 -14.32 4.05 -17.24
CA MET A 91 -13.48 3.08 -16.52
C MET A 91 -14.13 1.70 -16.45
N ALA A 92 -15.41 1.63 -16.06
CA ALA A 92 -16.13 0.36 -16.01
C ALA A 92 -16.36 -0.27 -17.40
N GLY A 93 -16.38 0.56 -18.46
CA GLY A 93 -16.39 0.11 -19.86
C GLY A 93 -15.06 -0.51 -20.27
N ASP A 94 -13.96 0.14 -19.93
CA ASP A 94 -12.60 -0.34 -20.20
C ASP A 94 -12.31 -1.66 -19.49
N LEU A 95 -12.73 -1.80 -18.22
CA LEU A 95 -12.62 -3.05 -17.46
C LEU A 95 -13.39 -4.22 -18.10
N ALA A 96 -14.50 -3.94 -18.77
CA ALA A 96 -15.33 -4.95 -19.42
C ALA A 96 -14.90 -5.29 -20.85
N ASN A 97 -14.04 -4.48 -21.46
CA ASN A 97 -13.66 -4.62 -22.87
C ASN A 97 -12.54 -5.66 -23.04
N PRO A 98 -12.78 -6.79 -23.70
CA PRO A 98 -11.75 -7.80 -23.93
C PRO A 98 -10.63 -7.35 -24.87
N ALA A 99 -10.82 -6.26 -25.62
CA ALA A 99 -9.79 -5.63 -26.44
C ALA A 99 -9.03 -4.51 -25.70
N SER A 100 -9.36 -4.27 -24.42
CA SER A 100 -8.66 -3.34 -23.56
C SER A 100 -7.21 -3.80 -23.31
N PRO A 101 -6.25 -2.90 -23.04
CA PRO A 101 -4.88 -3.26 -22.67
C PRO A 101 -4.76 -3.86 -21.27
N PHE A 102 -5.79 -4.60 -20.81
CA PHE A 102 -5.67 -5.52 -19.70
C PHE A 102 -5.02 -6.81 -20.19
N PRO A 103 -4.16 -7.45 -19.38
CA PRO A 103 -3.57 -8.74 -19.73
C PRO A 103 -4.66 -9.79 -19.99
N ASP A 104 -4.26 -10.92 -20.58
CA ASP A 104 -5.16 -12.01 -21.00
C ASP A 104 -6.10 -12.54 -19.88
N ASP A 105 -5.75 -12.26 -18.61
CA ASP A 105 -6.61 -12.54 -17.48
C ASP A 105 -7.59 -11.38 -17.22
N PRO A 106 -8.89 -11.63 -17.23
CA PRO A 106 -9.88 -10.58 -16.97
C PRO A 106 -9.74 -10.06 -15.53
N VAL A 107 -9.94 -8.76 -15.35
CA VAL A 107 -10.09 -8.18 -14.01
C VAL A 107 -11.37 -8.73 -13.38
N ASN A 108 -11.22 -9.40 -12.26
CA ASN A 108 -12.30 -10.05 -11.53
C ASN A 108 -12.62 -9.38 -10.19
N VAL A 109 -11.64 -8.66 -9.62
CA VAL A 109 -11.78 -7.94 -8.35
C VAL A 109 -11.25 -6.51 -8.53
N VAL A 110 -11.98 -5.58 -7.94
CA VAL A 110 -11.65 -4.15 -7.98
C VAL A 110 -11.62 -3.59 -6.56
N GLU A 111 -10.47 -3.07 -6.16
CA GLU A 111 -10.35 -2.17 -5.03
C GLU A 111 -10.53 -0.72 -5.49
N ALA A 112 -11.64 -0.09 -5.12
CA ALA A 112 -12.00 1.26 -5.57
C ALA A 112 -12.36 2.18 -4.39
N ARG A 113 -11.57 2.15 -3.32
CA ARG A 113 -11.79 2.94 -2.10
C ARG A 113 -11.73 4.44 -2.43
N GLY A 114 -12.72 5.21 -1.97
CA GLY A 114 -12.87 6.63 -2.29
C GLY A 114 -13.45 6.93 -3.68
N ALA A 115 -13.55 5.96 -4.59
CA ALA A 115 -14.07 6.11 -5.95
C ALA A 115 -15.59 5.88 -6.00
N THR A 116 -16.38 6.76 -5.39
CA THR A 116 -17.81 6.54 -5.13
C THR A 116 -18.63 6.33 -6.40
N ALA A 117 -18.38 7.11 -7.46
CA ALA A 117 -19.09 6.94 -8.73
C ALA A 117 -18.72 5.62 -9.41
N LEU A 118 -17.43 5.20 -9.39
CA LEU A 118 -17.00 3.94 -9.96
C LEU A 118 -17.62 2.75 -9.23
N GLN A 119 -17.62 2.76 -7.91
CA GLN A 119 -18.27 1.72 -7.11
C GLN A 119 -19.78 1.60 -7.45
N ALA A 120 -20.49 2.73 -7.56
CA ALA A 120 -21.91 2.75 -7.93
C ALA A 120 -22.12 2.17 -9.34
N GLU A 121 -21.28 2.53 -10.30
CA GLU A 121 -21.36 2.05 -11.68
C GLU A 121 -21.05 0.55 -11.78
N LEU A 122 -20.06 0.04 -11.05
CA LEU A 122 -19.73 -1.39 -11.01
C LEU A 122 -20.90 -2.20 -10.43
N ARG A 123 -21.48 -1.76 -9.30
CA ARG A 123 -22.69 -2.40 -8.71
C ARG A 123 -23.86 -2.39 -9.70
N ARG A 124 -24.08 -1.29 -10.43
CA ARG A 124 -25.11 -1.20 -11.47
C ARG A 124 -24.87 -2.21 -12.61
N ARG A 125 -23.61 -2.57 -12.88
CA ARG A 125 -23.23 -3.62 -13.85
C ARG A 125 -23.24 -5.04 -13.28
N GLY A 126 -23.70 -5.21 -12.04
CA GLY A 126 -23.85 -6.52 -11.40
C GLY A 126 -22.65 -7.02 -10.62
N TRP A 127 -21.63 -6.16 -10.38
CA TRP A 127 -20.53 -6.50 -9.47
C TRP A 127 -21.05 -6.58 -8.04
N ALA A 128 -20.61 -7.59 -7.30
CA ALA A 128 -21.03 -7.88 -5.93
C ALA A 128 -19.93 -7.47 -4.92
N GLU A 129 -20.34 -7.24 -3.66
CA GLU A 129 -19.38 -7.06 -2.56
C GLU A 129 -18.56 -8.34 -2.38
N ASP A 130 -17.26 -8.15 -2.13
CA ASP A 130 -16.28 -9.20 -1.89
C ASP A 130 -15.58 -8.97 -0.54
N GLU A 131 -14.29 -9.16 -0.43
CA GLU A 131 -13.51 -9.01 0.79
C GLU A 131 -13.75 -7.64 1.44
N GLU A 132 -13.93 -7.66 2.77
CA GLU A 132 -14.09 -6.45 3.57
C GLU A 132 -12.78 -6.03 4.21
N TRP A 133 -12.48 -4.74 4.12
CA TRP A 133 -11.28 -4.12 4.65
C TRP A 133 -11.63 -2.96 5.58
N THR A 134 -10.90 -2.83 6.67
CA THR A 134 -10.98 -1.67 7.55
C THR A 134 -9.77 -0.77 7.33
N PRO A 135 -9.97 0.46 6.83
CA PRO A 135 -8.92 1.48 6.86
C PRO A 135 -8.71 1.96 8.30
N LEU A 136 -7.46 2.10 8.71
CA LEU A 136 -7.09 2.64 10.02
C LEU A 136 -6.13 3.80 9.83
N VAL A 137 -6.31 4.85 10.65
CA VAL A 137 -5.55 6.09 10.56
C VAL A 137 -5.07 6.52 11.94
N LEU A 138 -3.80 6.92 12.03
CA LEU A 138 -3.23 7.64 13.17
C LEU A 138 -2.88 9.04 12.72
N GLU A 139 -3.56 10.06 13.27
CA GLU A 139 -3.20 11.46 13.02
C GLU A 139 -1.83 11.78 13.62
N LEU A 140 -1.00 12.45 12.84
CA LEU A 140 0.37 12.80 13.21
C LEU A 140 0.55 14.31 13.41
N THR A 141 -0.56 15.07 13.38
CA THR A 141 -0.55 16.48 13.69
C THR A 141 -0.39 16.71 15.21
N GLY A 142 0.54 17.59 15.61
CA GLY A 142 0.81 17.84 17.01
C GLY A 142 1.98 17.01 17.58
N GLU A 143 1.85 16.54 18.82
CA GLU A 143 2.89 15.74 19.50
C GLU A 143 2.38 14.31 19.78
N PRO A 144 2.49 13.39 18.83
CA PRO A 144 2.09 12.00 19.03
C PRO A 144 2.91 11.34 20.12
N ARG A 145 2.29 10.39 20.84
CA ARG A 145 2.98 9.63 21.90
C ARG A 145 3.38 8.25 21.39
N TRP A 146 4.57 7.82 21.77
CA TRP A 146 5.18 6.55 21.36
C TRP A 146 5.43 5.61 22.52
N GLU A 147 4.47 5.56 23.47
CA GLU A 147 4.63 4.88 24.79
C GLU A 147 4.97 3.39 24.64
N GLN A 148 4.27 2.67 23.74
CA GLN A 148 4.53 1.23 23.55
C GLN A 148 5.89 0.99 22.89
N LEU A 149 6.31 1.87 21.97
CA LEU A 149 7.63 1.81 21.39
C LEU A 149 8.72 2.02 22.45
N GLU A 150 8.58 3.05 23.30
CA GLU A 150 9.54 3.39 24.36
C GLU A 150 9.64 2.28 25.41
N GLN A 151 8.53 1.60 25.71
CA GLN A 151 8.48 0.52 26.70
C GLN A 151 8.84 -0.86 26.13
N SER A 152 8.90 -1.01 24.81
CA SER A 152 9.11 -2.30 24.14
C SER A 152 10.49 -2.92 24.36
N GLY A 153 11.49 -2.08 24.67
CA GLY A 153 12.88 -2.49 24.69
C GLY A 153 13.48 -2.78 23.31
N LEU A 154 12.76 -2.52 22.23
CA LEU A 154 13.30 -2.65 20.87
C LEU A 154 14.27 -1.52 20.54
N ARG A 155 15.40 -1.89 19.96
CA ARG A 155 16.27 -0.97 19.27
C ARG A 155 15.81 -0.90 17.80
N ILE A 156 15.37 0.27 17.37
CA ILE A 156 14.88 0.49 16.01
C ILE A 156 15.99 1.07 15.15
N GLU A 157 16.19 0.45 13.99
CA GLU A 157 17.12 0.95 12.96
C GLU A 157 16.41 1.16 11.64
N ILE A 158 16.72 2.28 10.98
CA ILE A 158 16.39 2.49 9.57
C ILE A 158 17.46 1.73 8.78
N VAL A 159 17.02 0.92 7.82
CA VAL A 159 17.88 -0.03 7.14
C VAL A 159 17.82 0.14 5.63
N GLY A 160 18.90 -0.25 4.98
CA GLY A 160 19.09 -0.19 3.55
C GLY A 160 19.37 -1.56 2.94
N ALA A 161 19.99 -1.55 1.76
CA ALA A 161 20.26 -2.77 1.01
C ALA A 161 21.20 -3.77 1.73
N GLU A 162 22.03 -3.30 2.67
CA GLU A 162 22.94 -4.14 3.43
C GLU A 162 22.20 -5.07 4.40
N GLU A 163 21.09 -4.60 4.99
CA GLU A 163 20.26 -5.36 5.92
C GLU A 163 19.12 -6.15 5.25
N ALA A 164 19.11 -6.20 3.92
CA ALA A 164 18.08 -6.89 3.13
C ALA A 164 17.82 -8.33 3.58
N ALA A 165 18.88 -9.06 3.94
CA ALA A 165 18.77 -10.46 4.36
C ALA A 165 18.02 -10.59 5.71
N GLU A 166 18.27 -9.70 6.67
CA GLU A 166 17.60 -9.71 7.98
C GLU A 166 16.15 -9.24 7.85
N TRP A 167 15.94 -8.13 7.14
CA TRP A 167 14.60 -7.58 6.91
C TRP A 167 13.69 -8.62 6.24
N THR A 168 14.17 -9.23 5.16
CA THR A 168 13.39 -10.21 4.38
C THR A 168 13.15 -11.51 5.16
N ALA A 169 14.08 -11.93 6.04
CA ALA A 169 13.87 -13.09 6.88
C ALA A 169 12.73 -12.90 7.89
N VAL A 170 12.69 -11.75 8.57
CA VAL A 170 11.58 -11.43 9.50
C VAL A 170 10.26 -11.34 8.74
N HIS A 171 10.25 -10.64 7.61
CA HIS A 171 9.05 -10.53 6.76
C HIS A 171 8.56 -11.92 6.30
N TRP A 172 9.47 -12.77 5.80
CA TRP A 172 9.10 -14.13 5.37
C TRP A 172 8.48 -14.93 6.52
N SER A 173 9.10 -14.87 7.70
CA SER A 173 8.59 -15.54 8.90
C SER A 173 7.19 -15.05 9.28
N SER A 174 6.88 -13.77 9.06
CA SER A 174 5.58 -13.18 9.39
C SER A 174 4.47 -13.61 8.44
N PHE A 175 4.75 -13.61 7.14
CA PHE A 175 3.71 -13.72 6.10
C PHE A 175 3.69 -15.07 5.37
N LYS A 176 4.79 -15.83 5.37
CA LYS A 176 4.87 -17.10 4.64
C LYS A 176 4.85 -18.28 5.60
N GLY A 177 3.98 -19.22 5.35
CA GLY A 177 3.90 -20.48 6.13
C GLY A 177 4.95 -21.51 5.75
N THR A 178 5.83 -21.20 4.80
CA THR A 178 6.84 -22.11 4.23
C THR A 178 8.25 -21.81 4.75
N PRO A 179 9.17 -22.81 4.72
CA PRO A 179 10.57 -22.57 5.07
C PRO A 179 11.21 -21.48 4.21
N TYR A 180 12.06 -20.67 4.82
CA TYR A 180 12.87 -19.66 4.14
C TYR A 180 14.14 -20.31 3.59
N THR A 181 14.01 -21.01 2.45
CA THR A 181 15.12 -21.70 1.78
C THR A 181 16.13 -20.71 1.19
N ASP A 182 17.33 -21.18 0.86
CA ASP A 182 18.34 -20.32 0.23
C ASP A 182 17.85 -19.71 -1.09
N GLU A 183 17.15 -20.47 -1.92
CA GLU A 183 16.54 -19.97 -3.16
C GLU A 183 15.49 -18.89 -2.90
N ALA A 184 14.60 -19.11 -1.92
CA ALA A 184 13.57 -18.13 -1.53
C ALA A 184 14.22 -16.86 -0.99
N ARG A 185 15.29 -17.00 -0.19
CA ARG A 185 16.07 -15.89 0.35
C ARG A 185 16.71 -15.06 -0.76
N GLU A 186 17.47 -15.70 -1.65
CA GLU A 186 18.13 -15.00 -2.77
C GLU A 186 17.11 -14.27 -3.65
N GLY A 187 15.98 -14.90 -3.97
CA GLY A 187 14.92 -14.30 -4.75
C GLY A 187 14.27 -13.11 -4.06
N PHE A 188 14.01 -13.20 -2.75
CA PHE A 188 13.35 -12.13 -2.01
C PHE A 188 14.30 -10.96 -1.69
N VAL A 189 15.54 -11.24 -1.30
CA VAL A 189 16.58 -10.22 -1.10
C VAL A 189 16.81 -9.43 -2.39
N ARG A 190 16.90 -10.10 -3.53
CA ARG A 190 17.07 -9.42 -4.83
C ARG A 190 15.88 -8.48 -5.12
N ARG A 191 14.63 -8.95 -4.94
CA ARG A 191 13.43 -8.13 -5.15
C ARG A 191 13.39 -6.93 -4.20
N TRP A 192 13.67 -7.15 -2.92
CA TRP A 192 13.71 -6.07 -1.93
C TRP A 192 14.81 -5.05 -2.25
N SER A 193 16.00 -5.50 -2.68
CA SER A 193 17.06 -4.60 -3.13
C SER A 193 16.66 -3.81 -4.39
N THR A 194 15.93 -4.43 -5.34
CA THR A 194 15.39 -3.73 -6.52
C THR A 194 14.44 -2.60 -6.11
N LEU A 195 13.57 -2.84 -5.14
CA LEU A 195 12.66 -1.83 -4.57
C LEU A 195 13.46 -0.67 -3.95
N MET A 196 14.44 -1.00 -3.08
CA MET A 196 15.21 -0.01 -2.32
C MET A 196 16.22 0.80 -3.16
N THR A 197 16.46 0.42 -4.40
CA THR A 197 17.32 1.14 -5.35
C THR A 197 16.56 1.63 -6.59
N GLY A 198 15.26 1.39 -6.64
CA GLY A 198 14.38 1.75 -7.75
C GLY A 198 13.96 3.24 -7.74
N PRO A 199 13.25 3.69 -8.78
CA PRO A 199 12.90 5.11 -8.94
C PRO A 199 11.98 5.66 -7.86
N LEU A 200 11.31 4.81 -7.09
CA LEU A 200 10.39 5.20 -6.01
C LEU A 200 10.98 4.97 -4.60
N ALA A 201 12.26 4.59 -4.49
CA ALA A 201 12.92 4.26 -3.23
C ALA A 201 12.95 5.44 -2.24
N ASP A 202 13.06 6.67 -2.73
CA ASP A 202 13.13 7.89 -1.90
C ASP A 202 11.83 8.14 -1.10
N HIS A 203 10.72 7.51 -1.47
CA HIS A 203 9.46 7.55 -0.71
C HIS A 203 9.42 6.56 0.45
N ALA A 204 10.36 5.61 0.52
CA ALA A 204 10.38 4.51 1.47
C ALA A 204 11.33 4.74 2.64
N GLN A 205 10.92 4.31 3.84
CA GLN A 205 11.83 4.04 4.95
C GLN A 205 11.53 2.65 5.50
N SER A 206 12.51 1.76 5.41
CA SER A 206 12.43 0.41 5.99
C SER A 206 13.07 0.39 7.36
N LEU A 207 12.40 -0.25 8.32
CA LEU A 207 12.84 -0.34 9.71
C LEU A 207 12.93 -1.78 10.15
N ILE A 208 13.92 -2.06 11.00
CA ILE A 208 14.03 -3.30 11.78
C ILE A 208 13.99 -2.97 13.26
N GLY A 209 13.23 -3.75 14.01
CA GLY A 209 13.26 -3.80 15.47
C GLY A 209 14.09 -4.97 15.94
N TYR A 210 15.16 -4.69 16.69
CA TYR A 210 16.03 -5.66 17.33
C TYR A 210 15.68 -5.79 18.83
N ASP A 211 15.58 -7.00 19.32
CA ASP A 211 15.38 -7.24 20.75
C ASP A 211 16.68 -7.03 21.57
N SER A 212 16.61 -7.23 22.88
CA SER A 212 17.75 -7.05 23.79
C SER A 212 18.93 -8.00 23.54
N THR A 213 18.73 -9.06 22.76
CA THR A 213 19.78 -9.99 22.34
C THR A 213 20.45 -9.61 21.03
N GLY A 214 19.92 -8.58 20.35
CA GLY A 214 20.35 -8.16 19.03
C GLY A 214 19.70 -8.97 17.90
N THR A 215 18.65 -9.73 18.17
CA THR A 215 17.92 -10.50 17.18
C THR A 215 16.88 -9.60 16.50
N ALA A 216 16.85 -9.60 15.15
CA ALA A 216 15.81 -8.93 14.36
C ALA A 216 14.47 -9.66 14.57
N VAL A 217 13.47 -8.97 15.12
CA VAL A 217 12.19 -9.57 15.53
C VAL A 217 10.96 -8.94 14.90
N ALA A 218 11.08 -7.72 14.41
CA ALA A 218 9.97 -7.00 13.78
C ALA A 218 10.47 -6.12 12.63
N VAL A 219 9.65 -5.94 11.61
CA VAL A 219 9.96 -5.11 10.45
C VAL A 219 8.75 -4.30 10.01
N THR A 220 9.01 -3.15 9.44
CA THR A 220 8.01 -2.40 8.67
C THR A 220 8.71 -1.59 7.58
N THR A 221 7.99 -1.27 6.52
CA THR A 221 8.33 -0.20 5.61
C THR A 221 7.23 0.84 5.66
N VAL A 222 7.60 2.10 5.65
CA VAL A 222 6.66 3.21 5.56
C VAL A 222 6.95 4.02 4.32
N TRP A 223 5.90 4.60 3.76
CA TRP A 223 5.93 5.31 2.49
C TRP A 223 5.37 6.71 2.65
N SER A 224 6.17 7.71 2.33
CA SER A 224 5.75 9.11 2.36
C SER A 224 5.02 9.46 1.06
N ALA A 225 3.91 10.20 1.19
CA ALA A 225 3.28 10.90 0.07
C ALA A 225 3.67 12.40 0.02
N GLY A 226 4.67 12.78 0.82
CA GLY A 226 5.14 14.15 0.97
C GLY A 226 4.55 14.87 2.19
N GLU A 227 5.08 16.05 2.46
CA GLU A 227 4.69 16.87 3.62
C GLU A 227 3.20 17.21 3.60
N GLY A 228 2.57 17.12 4.77
CA GLY A 228 1.15 17.42 4.98
C GLY A 228 0.18 16.36 4.44
N ARG A 229 0.65 15.23 3.92
CA ARG A 229 -0.18 14.14 3.37
C ARG A 229 -0.09 12.87 4.20
N PRO A 230 -1.13 12.01 4.18
CA PRO A 230 -1.06 10.70 4.81
C PRO A 230 0.03 9.83 4.17
N GLY A 231 0.86 9.21 5.01
CA GLY A 231 1.79 8.16 4.59
C GLY A 231 1.22 6.77 4.85
N LEU A 232 1.75 5.76 4.17
CA LEU A 232 1.33 4.36 4.27
C LEU A 232 2.29 3.57 5.16
N VAL A 233 1.75 2.66 5.99
CA VAL A 233 2.51 1.66 6.76
C VAL A 233 2.29 0.30 6.11
N GLU A 234 3.20 -0.12 5.24
CA GLU A 234 3.10 -1.39 4.52
C GLU A 234 4.46 -1.83 3.93
N PRO A 235 4.89 -3.08 4.18
CA PRO A 235 4.29 -4.05 5.09
C PRO A 235 4.69 -3.83 6.56
N MET A 236 3.98 -4.48 7.50
CA MET A 236 4.38 -4.60 8.89
C MET A 236 4.31 -6.06 9.33
N GLY A 237 5.36 -6.57 9.94
CA GLY A 237 5.41 -7.97 10.39
C GLY A 237 6.27 -8.19 11.62
N VAL A 238 5.91 -9.24 12.40
CA VAL A 238 6.69 -9.73 13.53
C VAL A 238 7.06 -11.19 13.29
N HIS A 239 8.33 -11.52 13.47
CA HIS A 239 8.81 -12.90 13.36
C HIS A 239 7.94 -13.83 14.21
N ARG A 240 7.48 -14.95 13.65
CA ARG A 240 6.47 -15.83 14.27
C ARG A 240 6.82 -16.26 15.70
N ASP A 241 8.09 -16.55 15.98
CA ASP A 241 8.56 -16.99 17.29
C ASP A 241 8.63 -15.85 18.32
N HIS A 242 8.41 -14.62 17.89
CA HIS A 242 8.46 -13.41 18.70
C HIS A 242 7.11 -12.68 18.80
N GLN A 243 6.04 -13.25 18.25
CA GLN A 243 4.68 -12.72 18.36
C GLN A 243 4.18 -12.76 19.83
N GLY A 244 3.15 -11.96 20.13
CA GLY A 244 2.56 -11.87 21.48
C GLY A 244 3.37 -11.09 22.51
N LYS A 245 4.50 -10.46 22.13
CA LYS A 245 5.37 -9.69 23.01
C LYS A 245 5.22 -8.16 22.88
N GLY A 246 4.19 -7.69 22.16
CA GLY A 246 3.97 -6.25 21.90
C GLY A 246 4.81 -5.66 20.76
N TYR A 247 5.68 -6.43 20.12
CA TYR A 247 6.59 -5.92 19.08
C TYR A 247 5.86 -5.40 17.82
N GLY A 248 4.68 -5.95 17.50
CA GLY A 248 3.86 -5.45 16.39
C GLY A 248 3.40 -4.02 16.64
N VAL A 249 2.93 -3.73 17.84
CA VAL A 249 2.53 -2.38 18.27
C VAL A 249 3.72 -1.43 18.22
N ALA A 250 4.86 -1.87 18.76
CA ALA A 250 6.07 -1.05 18.85
C ALA A 250 6.63 -0.70 17.46
N ILE A 251 6.73 -1.68 16.55
CA ILE A 251 7.27 -1.42 15.20
C ILE A 251 6.29 -0.58 14.36
N THR A 252 4.98 -0.71 14.58
CA THR A 252 3.96 0.15 13.95
C THR A 252 4.12 1.60 14.42
N GLN A 253 4.30 1.82 15.74
CA GLN A 253 4.59 3.16 16.27
C GLN A 253 5.93 3.71 15.76
N ALA A 254 6.95 2.86 15.59
CA ALA A 254 8.23 3.29 15.01
C ALA A 254 8.05 3.77 13.56
N GLY A 255 7.27 3.04 12.75
CA GLY A 255 6.91 3.45 11.39
C GLY A 255 6.12 4.76 11.37
N ALA A 256 5.10 4.90 12.21
CA ALA A 256 4.32 6.12 12.32
C ALA A 256 5.18 7.32 12.77
N ARG A 257 6.14 7.11 13.68
CA ARG A 257 7.13 8.12 14.09
C ARG A 257 8.03 8.54 12.93
N ALA A 258 8.45 7.59 12.09
CA ALA A 258 9.25 7.90 10.90
C ALA A 258 8.46 8.76 9.91
N LEU A 259 7.18 8.45 9.67
CA LEU A 259 6.28 9.27 8.86
C LEU A 259 6.07 10.67 9.45
N HIS A 260 5.87 10.78 10.78
CA HIS A 260 5.77 12.07 11.45
C HIS A 260 7.03 12.93 11.25
N GLN A 261 8.21 12.33 11.40
CA GLN A 261 9.50 13.00 11.15
C GLN A 261 9.69 13.43 9.69
N ALA A 262 9.07 12.72 8.75
CA ALA A 262 9.02 13.07 7.33
C ALA A 262 7.93 14.12 7.00
N GLY A 263 7.21 14.64 8.00
CA GLY A 263 6.18 15.67 7.82
C GLY A 263 4.81 15.16 7.38
N ALA A 264 4.55 13.85 7.43
CA ALA A 264 3.24 13.31 7.09
C ALA A 264 2.16 13.79 8.07
N SER A 265 0.95 14.07 7.55
CA SER A 265 -0.20 14.48 8.38
C SER A 265 -0.84 13.31 9.15
N ALA A 266 -0.69 12.10 8.64
CA ALA A 266 -1.20 10.88 9.25
C ALA A 266 -0.38 9.67 8.80
N ALA A 267 -0.43 8.58 9.58
CA ALA A 267 -0.08 7.25 9.15
C ALA A 267 -1.37 6.47 8.82
N ALA A 268 -1.43 5.84 7.67
CA ALA A 268 -2.56 5.04 7.23
C ALA A 268 -2.15 3.59 6.99
N VAL A 269 -3.08 2.68 7.23
CA VAL A 269 -2.95 1.26 6.90
C VAL A 269 -4.34 0.71 6.63
N VAL A 270 -4.41 -0.39 5.89
CA VAL A 270 -5.66 -1.13 5.66
C VAL A 270 -5.46 -2.57 6.12
N ALA A 271 -6.43 -3.11 6.85
CA ALA A 271 -6.39 -4.49 7.31
C ALA A 271 -7.67 -5.22 6.90
N GLU A 272 -7.52 -6.48 6.48
CA GLU A 272 -8.66 -7.37 6.24
C GLU A 272 -9.49 -7.53 7.51
N ASN A 273 -10.82 -7.49 7.39
CA ASN A 273 -11.71 -7.72 8.52
C ASN A 273 -11.58 -9.15 9.06
N SER A 274 -11.14 -10.08 8.23
CA SER A 274 -10.82 -11.46 8.58
C SER A 274 -9.55 -11.61 9.43
N ASN A 275 -8.74 -10.53 9.60
CA ASN A 275 -7.50 -10.51 10.38
C ASN A 275 -7.63 -9.68 11.68
N PRO A 276 -8.31 -10.21 12.73
CA PRO A 276 -8.52 -9.48 13.98
C PRO A 276 -7.21 -9.17 14.72
N ALA A 277 -6.14 -9.94 14.50
CA ALA A 277 -4.84 -9.69 15.12
C ALA A 277 -4.19 -8.41 14.56
N ALA A 278 -4.28 -8.16 13.25
CA ALA A 278 -3.81 -6.92 12.65
C ALA A 278 -4.62 -5.72 13.16
N LEU A 279 -5.97 -5.82 13.14
CA LEU A 279 -6.85 -4.77 13.65
C LEU A 279 -6.54 -4.41 15.10
N ALA A 280 -6.37 -5.41 15.97
CA ALA A 280 -6.02 -5.20 17.37
C ALA A 280 -4.63 -4.54 17.52
N THR A 281 -3.65 -4.94 16.70
CA THR A 281 -2.30 -4.38 16.74
C THR A 281 -2.29 -2.90 16.35
N TYR A 282 -2.94 -2.54 15.25
CA TYR A 282 -3.03 -1.14 14.81
C TYR A 282 -3.83 -0.28 15.80
N THR A 283 -4.95 -0.81 16.32
CA THR A 283 -5.73 -0.10 17.35
C THR A 283 -4.89 0.14 18.61
N ALA A 284 -4.13 -0.86 19.07
CA ALA A 284 -3.24 -0.73 20.22
C ALA A 284 -2.06 0.24 19.94
N ALA A 285 -1.64 0.39 18.69
CA ALA A 285 -0.65 1.38 18.26
C ALA A 285 -1.19 2.82 18.22
N GLY A 286 -2.51 3.01 18.42
CA GLY A 286 -3.17 4.30 18.46
C GLY A 286 -3.96 4.66 17.20
N PHE A 287 -4.04 3.76 16.23
CA PHE A 287 -4.83 3.99 15.02
C PHE A 287 -6.33 3.90 15.30
N THR A 288 -7.08 4.76 14.67
CA THR A 288 -8.55 4.76 14.71
C THR A 288 -9.08 4.07 13.46
N ALA A 289 -9.94 3.08 13.67
CA ALA A 289 -10.60 2.38 12.58
C ALA A 289 -11.70 3.24 11.95
N GLY A 290 -11.70 3.31 10.63
CA GLY A 290 -12.78 3.88 9.83
C GLY A 290 -13.89 2.88 9.55
N ALA A 291 -14.86 3.28 8.71
CA ALA A 291 -15.88 2.36 8.22
C ALA A 291 -15.25 1.31 7.28
N SER A 292 -15.68 0.05 7.42
CA SER A 292 -15.26 -1.01 6.49
C SER A 292 -15.70 -0.70 5.07
N VAL A 293 -14.89 -1.11 4.12
CA VAL A 293 -15.10 -0.95 2.67
C VAL A 293 -14.90 -2.31 2.01
N SER A 294 -15.84 -2.73 1.19
CA SER A 294 -15.69 -3.96 0.42
C SER A 294 -15.02 -3.71 -0.93
N ASP A 295 -14.23 -4.66 -1.35
CA ASP A 295 -13.88 -4.79 -2.75
C ASP A 295 -15.10 -5.20 -3.57
N LEU A 296 -15.00 -5.10 -4.86
CA LEU A 296 -16.08 -5.49 -5.76
C LEU A 296 -15.60 -6.61 -6.68
N ALA A 297 -16.31 -7.73 -6.67
CA ALA A 297 -16.03 -8.86 -7.53
C ALA A 297 -17.01 -8.95 -8.70
N ARG A 298 -16.50 -9.39 -9.85
CA ARG A 298 -17.30 -9.68 -11.03
C ARG A 298 -18.15 -10.93 -10.78
N PRO A 299 -19.43 -10.94 -11.18
CA PRO A 299 -20.30 -12.11 -11.07
C PRO A 299 -19.84 -13.29 -11.95
#